data_679d43a18987ba9b72c89df5c6308b0a
#
_entry.id   679d43a18987ba9b72c89df5c6308b0a
#
_cell.length_a   1.000
_cell.length_b   1.000
_cell.length_c   1.000
_cell.angle_alpha   90.00
_cell.angle_beta   90.00
_cell.angle_gamma   90.00
#
_symmetry.space_group_name_H-M   'P 1'
#
loop_
_entity.id
_entity.type
_entity.pdbx_description
1 polymer ?
#
loop_
_entity_poly.entity_id
_entity_poly.type
_entity_poly.pdbx_seq_one_letter_code
_entity_poly.pdbx_strand_id
1 'polypeptide(L)'
;MDKNKEIQNSLNHIININERKNVYLSGVKKLNSFDDNEFFVESIMGSIIIKGENLELIKLDTFQGNLSIKGLINSISYLDNKKIKADNIMSRLFKWFHYIIK
;
A
#
# COMPACT_ATOMS: atom_id res chain seq x y z
N MET A 1 26.13 12.05 -12.39
CA MET A 1 26.13 11.22 -11.40
C MET A 1 25.24 11.62 -10.30
N ASP A 2 25.37 12.74 -9.86
CA ASP A 2 24.53 13.20 -8.82
C ASP A 2 23.10 13.29 -9.24
N LYS A 3 22.83 13.54 -10.47
CA LYS A 3 21.48 13.61 -10.93
C LYS A 3 20.78 12.31 -10.77
N ASN A 4 21.45 11.23 -11.06
CA ASN A 4 20.85 9.94 -10.89
C ASN A 4 20.55 9.67 -9.46
N LYS A 5 21.41 10.09 -8.57
CA LYS A 5 21.15 9.91 -7.19
C LYS A 5 19.97 10.72 -6.72
N GLU A 6 19.87 11.91 -7.22
CA GLU A 6 18.74 12.74 -6.84
C GLU A 6 17.45 12.13 -7.30
N ILE A 7 17.43 11.61 -8.50
CA ILE A 7 16.24 11.01 -9.00
C ILE A 7 15.90 9.81 -8.19
N GLN A 8 16.89 9.01 -7.82
CA GLN A 8 16.63 7.87 -7.00
C GLN A 8 16.14 8.28 -5.63
N ASN A 9 16.67 9.35 -5.12
CA ASN A 9 16.21 9.82 -3.83
C ASN A 9 14.78 10.25 -3.86
N SER A 10 14.37 10.87 -4.95
CA SER A 10 12.99 11.30 -5.02
C SER A 10 12.06 10.12 -5.16
N LEU A 11 12.61 8.93 -5.43
CA LEU A 11 11.81 7.73 -5.48
C LEU A 11 12.00 6.86 -4.26
N ASN A 12 12.53 7.44 -3.20
CA ASN A 12 12.64 6.68 -1.95
C ASN A 12 11.28 6.25 -1.49
N HIS A 13 11.25 5.09 -0.89
CA HIS A 13 10.02 4.53 -0.39
C HIS A 13 9.93 4.75 1.10
N ILE A 14 8.97 5.53 1.50
CA ILE A 14 8.77 5.85 2.91
C ILE A 14 7.29 5.69 3.21
N ILE A 15 6.98 5.13 4.35
CA ILE A 15 5.62 5.11 4.85
C ILE A 15 5.62 5.84 6.18
N ASN A 16 4.81 6.85 6.27
CA ASN A 16 4.71 7.66 7.48
C ASN A 16 3.28 7.65 7.95
N ILE A 17 3.05 7.15 9.15
CA ILE A 17 1.72 7.10 9.75
C ILE A 17 1.67 8.09 10.90
N ASN A 18 0.68 8.95 10.87
CA ASN A 18 0.52 9.95 11.90
C ASN A 18 -0.76 9.67 12.66
N GLU A 19 -0.61 9.20 13.89
CA GLU A 19 -1.72 8.96 14.81
C GLU A 19 -2.79 8.04 14.25
N ARG A 20 -2.42 7.15 13.37
CA ARG A 20 -3.34 6.25 12.71
C ARG A 20 -4.43 6.98 11.94
N LYS A 21 -4.27 8.25 11.69
CA LYS A 21 -5.28 9.04 10.99
C LYS A 21 -4.83 9.50 9.64
N ASN A 22 -3.55 9.54 9.43
CA ASN A 22 -3.00 9.99 8.16
C ASN A 22 -1.86 9.09 7.76
N VAL A 23 -1.79 8.78 6.49
CA VAL A 23 -0.69 8.00 5.95
C VAL A 23 -0.12 8.73 4.77
N TYR A 24 1.18 8.85 4.74
CA TYR A 24 1.89 9.40 3.62
C TYR A 24 2.85 8.36 3.08
N LEU A 25 2.81 8.12 1.78
CA LEU A 25 3.72 7.19 1.15
C LEU A 25 4.51 7.89 0.07
N SER A 26 5.78 7.51 -0.06
CA SER A 26 6.56 7.92 -1.20
C SER A 26 7.00 6.66 -1.95
N GLY A 27 7.55 6.82 -3.13
CA GLY A 27 7.93 5.70 -3.94
C GLY A 27 6.74 4.96 -4.52
N VAL A 28 5.65 5.65 -4.73
CA VAL A 28 4.43 5.04 -5.25
C VAL A 28 4.46 5.05 -6.77
N LYS A 29 4.24 3.89 -7.37
CA LYS A 29 4.19 3.79 -8.81
C LYS A 29 2.79 4.02 -9.32
N LYS A 30 1.82 3.45 -8.66
CA LYS A 30 0.45 3.69 -9.03
C LYS A 30 -0.51 3.20 -7.97
N LEU A 31 -1.72 3.69 -8.02
CA LEU A 31 -2.78 3.27 -7.14
C LEU A 31 -3.69 2.34 -7.95
N ASN A 32 -3.68 1.07 -7.59
CA ASN A 32 -4.42 0.09 -8.36
C ASN A 32 -5.91 0.17 -8.12
N SER A 33 -6.30 0.30 -6.88
CA SER A 33 -7.71 0.43 -6.55
C SER A 33 -7.83 0.94 -5.13
N PHE A 34 -8.98 1.49 -4.82
CA PHE A 34 -9.21 1.97 -3.47
C PHE A 34 -10.69 2.19 -3.22
N ASP A 35 -11.05 2.09 -1.96
CA ASP A 35 -12.37 2.49 -1.52
C ASP A 35 -12.21 2.97 -0.08
N ASP A 36 -13.27 3.12 0.65
CA ASP A 36 -13.18 3.69 2.01
C ASP A 36 -12.66 2.67 3.02
N ASN A 37 -12.39 1.45 2.62
CA ASN A 37 -11.86 0.45 3.54
C ASN A 37 -10.49 -0.04 3.15
N GLU A 38 -10.07 0.18 1.93
CA GLU A 38 -8.85 -0.44 1.46
C GLU A 38 -8.22 0.34 0.33
N PHE A 39 -6.89 0.46 0.36
CA PHE A 39 -6.13 1.03 -0.74
C PHE A 39 -5.13 -0.01 -1.20
N PHE A 40 -5.13 -0.29 -2.48
CA PHE A 40 -4.19 -1.24 -3.06
C PHE A 40 -3.19 -0.44 -3.91
N VAL A 41 -1.97 -0.36 -3.45
CA VAL A 41 -0.96 0.55 -3.99
C VAL A 41 0.22 -0.24 -4.51
N GLU A 42 0.77 0.19 -5.61
CA GLU A 42 1.98 -0.42 -6.12
C GLU A 42 3.14 0.54 -5.89
N SER A 43 4.15 0.09 -5.18
CA SER A 43 5.30 0.94 -4.89
C SER A 43 6.55 0.35 -5.50
N ILE A 44 7.63 1.10 -5.44
CA ILE A 44 8.90 0.61 -5.96
C ILE A 44 9.43 -0.55 -5.15
N MET A 45 8.91 -0.77 -3.97
CA MET A 45 9.32 -1.88 -3.11
C MET A 45 8.28 -2.99 -3.06
N GLY A 46 7.29 -2.95 -3.93
CA GLY A 46 6.29 -4.00 -4.00
C GLY A 46 4.90 -3.46 -3.79
N SER A 47 3.93 -4.35 -3.83
CA SER A 47 2.55 -3.98 -3.66
C SER A 47 2.22 -3.85 -2.19
N ILE A 48 1.35 -2.92 -1.87
CA ILE A 48 0.99 -2.60 -0.49
C ILE A 48 -0.52 -2.56 -0.39
N ILE A 49 -1.04 -3.14 0.68
CA ILE A 49 -2.46 -3.00 0.99
C ILE A 49 -2.59 -2.23 2.28
N ILE A 50 -3.36 -1.16 2.25
CA ILE A 50 -3.66 -0.35 3.42
C ILE A 50 -5.11 -0.54 3.74
N LYS A 51 -5.40 -0.99 4.94
CA LYS A 51 -6.78 -1.24 5.34
C LYS A 51 -7.18 -0.33 6.48
N GLY A 52 -8.43 0.04 6.47
CA GLY A 52 -8.92 0.92 7.52
C GLY A 52 -10.38 1.20 7.38
N GLU A 53 -10.79 2.33 7.92
CA GLU A 53 -12.19 2.75 7.92
C GLU A 53 -12.28 4.20 7.55
N ASN A 54 -13.24 4.51 6.73
CA ASN A 54 -13.46 5.90 6.29
C ASN A 54 -12.21 6.48 5.66
N LEU A 55 -11.55 5.69 4.86
CA LEU A 55 -10.34 6.14 4.19
C LEU A 55 -10.69 7.06 3.05
N GLU A 56 -9.89 8.10 2.88
CA GLU A 56 -10.08 9.08 1.83
C GLU A 56 -8.76 9.36 1.15
N LEU A 57 -8.80 9.46 -0.15
CA LEU A 57 -7.62 9.84 -0.91
C LEU A 57 -7.46 11.34 -0.83
N ILE A 58 -6.36 11.80 -0.23
CA ILE A 58 -6.12 13.22 -0.09
C ILE A 58 -5.27 13.73 -1.25
N LYS A 59 -4.27 12.97 -1.64
CA LYS A 59 -3.37 13.41 -2.68
C LYS A 59 -2.74 12.22 -3.35
N LEU A 60 -2.67 12.25 -4.65
CA LEU A 60 -1.95 11.24 -5.40
C LEU A 60 -1.14 11.93 -6.48
N ASP A 61 0.16 11.79 -6.40
CA ASP A 61 1.06 12.38 -7.38
C ASP A 61 1.98 11.28 -7.88
N THR A 62 1.58 10.62 -8.94
CA THR A 62 2.37 9.52 -9.44
C THR A 62 3.62 9.99 -10.16
N PHE A 63 3.66 11.25 -10.54
CA PHE A 63 4.86 11.79 -11.14
C PHE A 63 6.00 11.83 -10.14
N GLN A 64 5.72 12.26 -8.92
CA GLN A 64 6.71 12.26 -7.86
C GLN A 64 6.61 11.06 -6.96
N GLY A 65 5.57 10.27 -7.11
CA GLY A 65 5.41 9.07 -6.33
C GLY A 65 4.91 9.28 -4.93
N ASN A 66 4.02 10.23 -4.75
CA ASN A 66 3.50 10.55 -3.41
C ASN A 66 2.04 10.22 -3.29
N LEU A 67 1.66 9.67 -2.15
CA LEU A 67 0.29 9.33 -1.88
C LEU A 67 -0.05 9.70 -0.45
N SER A 68 -1.16 10.38 -0.25
CA SER A 68 -1.61 10.74 1.09
C SER A 68 -3.02 10.26 1.29
N ILE A 69 -3.27 9.61 2.40
CA ILE A 69 -4.55 9.02 2.74
C ILE A 69 -4.94 9.47 4.14
N LYS A 70 -6.20 9.69 4.34
CA LYS A 70 -6.74 10.09 5.62
C LYS A 70 -7.80 9.09 6.04
N GLY A 71 -7.95 8.86 7.32
CA GLY A 71 -8.95 7.94 7.85
C GLY A 71 -8.34 7.12 8.95
N LEU A 72 -9.11 6.18 9.46
CA LEU A 72 -8.59 5.32 10.51
C LEU A 72 -7.80 4.18 9.86
N ILE A 73 -6.52 4.10 10.18
CA ILE A 73 -5.65 3.12 9.58
C ILE A 73 -5.58 1.89 10.46
N ASN A 74 -5.95 0.75 9.92
CA ASN A 74 -5.93 -0.49 10.68
C ASN A 74 -4.69 -1.31 10.38
N SER A 75 -4.28 -1.39 9.14
CA SER A 75 -3.10 -2.17 8.81
C SER A 75 -2.48 -1.72 7.51
N ILE A 76 -1.20 -1.96 7.39
CA ILE A 76 -0.46 -1.73 6.18
C ILE A 76 0.40 -2.96 5.97
N SER A 77 0.26 -3.60 4.83
CA SER A 77 0.97 -4.84 4.56
C SER A 77 1.56 -4.84 3.16
N TYR A 78 2.72 -5.41 3.05
CA TYR A 78 3.29 -5.62 1.73
C TYR A 78 2.84 -6.97 1.20
N LEU A 79 2.53 -7.01 -0.08
CA LEU A 79 2.24 -8.25 -0.75
C LEU A 79 3.46 -8.60 -1.59
N ASP A 80 4.09 -9.66 -1.21
CA ASP A 80 5.31 -10.06 -1.89
C ASP A 80 4.96 -11.02 -3.02
N ASN A 81 4.78 -10.49 -4.17
CA ASN A 81 4.32 -11.27 -5.30
C ASN A 81 5.26 -12.36 -5.70
N LYS A 82 6.49 -12.22 -5.38
CA LYS A 82 7.43 -13.24 -5.73
C LYS A 82 7.26 -14.46 -4.91
N LYS A 83 7.00 -14.30 -3.66
CA LYS A 83 6.85 -15.39 -2.76
C LYS A 83 5.46 -15.86 -2.67
N ILE A 84 4.51 -14.98 -2.76
CA ILE A 84 3.14 -15.33 -2.60
C ILE A 84 2.55 -15.47 -3.96
N LYS A 85 2.45 -16.65 -4.44
CA LYS A 85 1.78 -16.87 -5.67
C LYS A 85 0.31 -16.79 -5.46
N ALA A 86 -0.41 -16.60 -6.51
CA ALA A 86 -1.84 -16.45 -6.41
C ALA A 86 -2.46 -17.61 -5.68
N ASP A 87 -2.03 -18.81 -5.97
CA ASP A 87 -2.61 -19.95 -5.32
C ASP A 87 -2.26 -20.00 -3.85
N ASN A 88 -1.11 -19.52 -3.45
CA ASN A 88 -0.80 -19.47 -2.04
C ASN A 88 -1.70 -18.53 -1.31
N ILE A 89 -1.96 -17.39 -1.87
CA ILE A 89 -2.85 -16.45 -1.27
C ILE A 89 -4.22 -17.04 -1.18
N MET A 90 -4.69 -17.65 -2.23
CA MET A 90 -6.01 -18.23 -2.23
C MET A 90 -6.11 -19.34 -1.22
N SER A 91 -5.10 -20.14 -1.11
CA SER A 91 -5.11 -21.23 -0.17
C SER A 91 -5.21 -20.72 1.25
N ARG A 92 -4.51 -19.67 1.57
CA ARG A 92 -4.57 -19.09 2.90
C ARG A 92 -5.92 -18.49 3.18
N LEU A 93 -6.49 -17.82 2.21
CA LEU A 93 -7.80 -17.25 2.38
C LEU A 93 -8.83 -18.36 2.54
N PHE A 94 -8.69 -19.40 1.84
CA PHE A 94 -9.59 -20.52 1.97
C PHE A 94 -9.54 -21.14 3.33
N LYS A 95 -8.38 -21.33 3.89
CA LYS A 95 -8.25 -21.88 5.20
C LYS A 95 -8.92 -20.99 6.21
N TRP A 96 -8.68 -19.73 6.09
CA TRP A 96 -9.26 -18.78 7.00
C TRP A 96 -10.76 -18.77 6.89
N PHE A 97 -11.25 -18.85 5.70
CA PHE A 97 -12.66 -18.91 5.44
C PHE A 97 -13.28 -20.13 6.07
N HIS A 98 -12.62 -21.24 5.97
CA HIS A 98 -13.06 -22.45 6.58
C HIS A 98 -13.21 -22.28 8.06
N TYR A 99 -12.29 -21.66 8.68
CA TYR A 99 -12.36 -21.40 10.09
C TYR A 99 -13.57 -20.59 10.45
N ILE A 100 -13.84 -19.56 9.73
CA ILE A 100 -14.93 -18.67 10.01
C ILE A 100 -16.26 -19.31 9.76
N ILE A 101 -16.38 -20.04 8.72
CA ILE A 101 -17.64 -20.64 8.35
C ILE A 101 -17.96 -21.80 9.22
N LYS A 102 -17.00 -22.49 9.69
CA LYS A 102 -17.24 -23.56 10.60
C LYS A 102 -17.70 -23.03 11.91
#